data_be913939f9962a2a45ee173a0b7e28de
#
_entry.id   be913939f9962a2a45ee173a0b7e28de
#
_cell.length_a   1.000
_cell.length_b   1.000
_cell.length_c   1.000
_cell.angle_alpha   90.00
_cell.angle_beta   90.00
_cell.angle_gamma   90.00
#
_symmetry.space_group_name_H-M   'P 1'
#
loop_
_entity.id
_entity.type
_entity.pdbx_description
1 polymer ?
#
loop_
_entity_poly.entity_id
_entity_poly.type
_entity_poly.pdbx_seq_one_letter_code
_entity_poly.pdbx_strand_id
1 'polypeptide(L)'
;MIRYSSLGMVSLLAACATVAPAGPVTGSWGGRHLGLVLTTEGGTLDYDCAAGRIAGPVMVGPDGRFAGQGTHTPGMGGPEREGEVRPSYPAHYSGSVRGDRMILRVDVPARGFVIGPYELRRGADPILMRCL
;
A
#
# COMPACT_ATOMS: atom_id res chain seq x y z
N MET A 1 -25.19 -6.76 -68.10
CA MET A 1 -24.88 -7.58 -66.94
C MET A 1 -24.20 -6.68 -65.91
N ILE A 2 -24.90 -6.34 -64.86
CA ILE A 2 -24.36 -5.47 -63.77
C ILE A 2 -23.91 -6.40 -62.66
N ARG A 3 -22.61 -6.39 -62.36
CA ARG A 3 -22.05 -7.11 -61.21
C ARG A 3 -22.06 -6.18 -60.02
N TYR A 4 -22.88 -6.50 -59.02
CA TYR A 4 -22.81 -5.86 -57.73
C TYR A 4 -21.70 -6.51 -56.90
N SER A 5 -20.64 -5.75 -56.66
CA SER A 5 -19.63 -6.10 -55.68
C SER A 5 -20.13 -5.73 -54.31
N SER A 6 -20.45 -6.72 -53.52
CA SER A 6 -20.73 -6.52 -52.09
C SER A 6 -19.47 -6.14 -51.36
N LEU A 7 -19.32 -4.87 -50.98
CA LEU A 7 -18.34 -4.47 -50.00
C LEU A 7 -18.80 -4.93 -48.61
N GLY A 8 -18.14 -5.93 -48.09
CA GLY A 8 -18.32 -6.35 -46.72
C GLY A 8 -17.76 -5.29 -45.78
N MET A 9 -18.65 -4.66 -45.03
CA MET A 9 -18.31 -3.68 -44.01
C MET A 9 -17.81 -4.44 -42.78
N VAL A 10 -16.50 -4.50 -42.60
CA VAL A 10 -15.89 -5.04 -41.40
C VAL A 10 -16.03 -4.00 -40.28
N SER A 11 -16.99 -4.22 -39.39
CA SER A 11 -17.11 -3.45 -38.16
C SER A 11 -15.96 -3.82 -37.21
N LEU A 12 -14.95 -2.99 -37.13
CA LEU A 12 -13.98 -3.06 -36.05
C LEU A 12 -14.66 -2.64 -34.75
N LEU A 13 -15.03 -3.60 -33.91
CA LEU A 13 -15.38 -3.37 -32.52
C LEU A 13 -14.09 -3.01 -31.77
N ALA A 14 -13.87 -1.73 -31.59
CA ALA A 14 -12.83 -1.25 -30.68
C ALA A 14 -13.26 -1.63 -29.26
N ALA A 15 -12.66 -2.67 -28.69
CA ALA A 15 -12.81 -2.98 -27.28
C ALA A 15 -12.12 -1.88 -26.48
N CYS A 16 -12.90 -0.97 -25.89
CA CYS A 16 -12.42 -0.03 -24.90
C CYS A 16 -12.02 -0.84 -23.65
N ALA A 17 -10.74 -1.10 -23.48
CA ALA A 17 -10.21 -1.57 -22.21
C ALA A 17 -10.44 -0.46 -21.18
N THR A 18 -11.40 -0.67 -20.27
CA THR A 18 -11.59 0.21 -19.13
C THR A 18 -10.41 0.00 -18.20
N VAL A 19 -9.42 0.89 -18.28
CA VAL A 19 -8.37 1.01 -17.25
C VAL A 19 -9.07 1.50 -15.99
N ALA A 20 -9.01 0.73 -14.90
CA ALA A 20 -9.50 1.20 -13.60
C ALA A 20 -8.82 2.53 -13.28
N PRO A 21 -9.58 3.58 -12.90
CA PRO A 21 -8.98 4.87 -12.60
C PRO A 21 -7.96 4.71 -11.47
N ALA A 22 -6.74 5.18 -11.70
CA ALA A 22 -5.75 5.30 -10.66
C ALA A 22 -6.29 6.26 -9.60
N GLY A 23 -6.37 5.80 -8.35
CA GLY A 23 -6.90 6.59 -7.24
C GLY A 23 -6.18 6.25 -5.95
N PRO A 24 -6.45 7.01 -4.87
CA PRO A 24 -5.88 6.72 -3.58
C PRO A 24 -6.43 5.39 -3.04
N VAL A 25 -5.53 4.59 -2.49
CA VAL A 25 -5.89 3.40 -1.72
C VAL A 25 -6.31 3.83 -0.34
N THR A 26 -7.45 3.37 0.11
CA THR A 26 -7.97 3.66 1.46
C THR A 26 -8.38 2.37 2.15
N GLY A 27 -8.74 2.50 3.43
CA GLY A 27 -9.28 1.41 4.23
C GLY A 27 -8.28 0.81 5.20
N SER A 28 -8.77 -0.18 5.94
CA SER A 28 -7.98 -0.94 6.89
C SER A 28 -7.46 -2.21 6.25
N TRP A 29 -6.19 -2.50 6.48
CA TRP A 29 -5.50 -3.65 5.95
C TRP A 29 -4.74 -4.35 7.08
N GLY A 30 -4.84 -5.64 7.16
CA GLY A 30 -4.19 -6.38 8.22
C GLY A 30 -3.58 -7.69 7.76
N GLY A 31 -2.54 -8.09 8.46
CA GLY A 31 -1.84 -9.35 8.25
C GLY A 31 -1.00 -9.69 9.47
N ARG A 32 -0.15 -10.68 9.32
CA ARG A 32 0.83 -11.01 10.35
C ARG A 32 1.89 -9.92 10.43
N HIS A 33 2.16 -9.46 11.63
CA HIS A 33 3.20 -8.48 11.97
C HIS A 33 2.91 -7.05 11.55
N LEU A 34 1.77 -6.78 10.88
CA LEU A 34 1.49 -5.46 10.35
C LEU A 34 0.00 -5.18 10.25
N GLY A 35 -0.40 -4.00 10.71
CA GLY A 35 -1.68 -3.38 10.44
C GLY A 35 -1.48 -2.02 9.79
N LEU A 36 -2.35 -1.68 8.85
CA LEU A 36 -2.30 -0.45 8.08
C LEU A 36 -3.68 0.16 7.97
N VAL A 37 -3.78 1.44 8.24
CA VAL A 37 -5.00 2.23 7.98
C VAL A 37 -4.63 3.34 7.01
N LEU A 38 -5.26 3.35 5.85
CA LEU A 38 -5.07 4.36 4.81
C LEU A 38 -6.29 5.25 4.69
N THR A 39 -6.02 6.54 4.60
CA THR A 39 -6.99 7.58 4.28
C THR A 39 -6.57 8.29 3.00
N THR A 40 -7.38 9.21 2.51
CA THR A 40 -7.02 10.04 1.35
C THR A 40 -5.86 11.01 1.64
N GLU A 41 -5.46 11.15 2.90
CA GLU A 41 -4.39 12.06 3.33
C GLU A 41 -3.08 11.36 3.66
N GLY A 42 -3.11 10.06 3.83
CA GLY A 42 -1.95 9.26 4.20
C GLY A 42 -2.33 8.02 4.97
N GLY A 43 -1.41 7.49 5.77
CA GLY A 43 -1.66 6.27 6.50
C GLY A 43 -0.88 6.15 7.79
N THR A 44 -1.35 5.25 8.65
CA THR A 44 -0.69 4.83 9.87
C THR A 44 -0.46 3.33 9.85
N LEU A 45 0.70 2.91 10.34
CA LEU A 45 1.08 1.51 10.42
C LEU A 45 1.42 1.14 11.85
N ASP A 46 0.97 -0.05 12.24
CA ASP A 46 1.39 -0.71 13.46
C ASP A 46 2.11 -1.99 13.08
N TYR A 47 3.32 -2.15 13.58
CA TYR A 47 4.13 -3.35 13.42
C TYR A 47 4.28 -4.08 14.75
N ASP A 48 4.95 -5.21 14.71
CA ASP A 48 5.50 -5.79 15.93
C ASP A 48 6.52 -4.81 16.53
N CYS A 49 6.19 -4.25 17.69
CA CYS A 49 7.08 -3.36 18.44
C CYS A 49 7.57 -2.12 17.68
N ALA A 50 6.75 -1.56 16.79
CA ALA A 50 7.08 -0.33 16.08
C ALA A 50 5.83 0.30 15.49
N ALA A 51 5.95 1.52 15.02
CA ALA A 51 4.90 2.23 14.32
C ALA A 51 5.45 2.97 13.11
N GLY A 52 4.59 3.27 12.17
CA GLY A 52 4.95 4.01 10.97
C GLY A 52 3.86 4.97 10.55
N ARG A 53 4.23 5.89 9.70
CA ARG A 53 3.31 6.85 9.11
C ARG A 53 3.68 7.11 7.66
N ILE A 54 2.70 7.03 6.78
CA ILE A 54 2.85 7.39 5.37
C ILE A 54 2.36 8.81 5.19
N ALA A 55 3.21 9.66 4.63
CA ALA A 55 2.86 11.04 4.31
C ALA A 55 2.19 11.10 2.94
N GLY A 56 1.03 11.75 2.89
CA GLY A 56 0.26 11.92 1.67
C GLY A 56 -0.50 10.69 1.19
N PRO A 57 -1.36 10.88 0.19
CA PRO A 57 -2.19 9.79 -0.33
C PRO A 57 -1.33 8.72 -1.01
N VAL A 58 -1.71 7.46 -0.81
CA VAL A 58 -1.09 6.32 -1.49
C VAL A 58 -1.78 6.11 -2.82
N MET A 59 -1.10 6.47 -3.90
CA MET A 59 -1.64 6.36 -5.25
C MET A 59 -1.15 5.08 -5.92
N VAL A 60 -2.08 4.31 -6.45
CA VAL A 60 -1.78 3.07 -7.19
C VAL A 60 -1.72 3.38 -8.67
N GLY A 61 -0.64 2.97 -9.31
CA GLY A 61 -0.48 3.06 -10.76
C GLY A 61 -1.29 2.00 -11.52
N PRO A 62 -1.28 2.06 -12.87
CA PRO A 62 -2.04 1.11 -13.71
C PRO A 62 -1.61 -0.35 -13.53
N ASP A 63 -0.36 -0.57 -13.10
CA ASP A 63 0.20 -1.89 -12.80
C ASP A 63 -0.11 -2.39 -11.38
N GLY A 64 -0.88 -1.63 -10.61
CA GLY A 64 -1.20 -1.94 -9.23
C GLY A 64 -0.11 -1.61 -8.22
N ARG A 65 0.99 -1.03 -8.65
CA ARG A 65 2.11 -0.67 -7.77
C ARG A 65 1.96 0.72 -7.18
N PHE A 66 2.50 0.86 -5.97
CA PHE A 66 2.56 2.14 -5.27
C PHE A 66 3.92 2.33 -4.60
N ALA A 67 4.26 3.59 -4.37
CA ALA A 67 5.37 4.00 -3.56
C ALA A 67 4.99 5.25 -2.78
N GLY A 68 5.48 5.37 -1.56
CA GLY A 68 5.24 6.51 -0.71
C GLY A 68 6.39 6.74 0.24
N GLN A 69 6.40 7.88 0.86
CA GLN A 69 7.41 8.24 1.87
C GLN A 69 6.72 8.53 3.19
N GLY A 70 7.45 8.34 4.25
CA GLY A 70 6.96 8.62 5.59
C GLY A 70 8.02 8.40 6.63
N THR A 71 7.61 7.94 7.78
CA THR A 71 8.47 7.74 8.94
C THR A 71 8.27 6.36 9.55
N HIS A 72 9.31 5.88 10.20
CA HIS A 72 9.32 4.68 11.01
C HIS A 72 9.79 5.03 12.41
N THR A 73 9.02 4.63 13.41
CA THR A 73 9.33 4.87 14.83
C THR A 73 9.47 3.52 15.53
N PRO A 74 10.70 3.10 15.86
CA PRO A 74 10.90 1.88 16.63
C PRO A 74 10.21 1.95 17.99
N GLY A 75 9.59 0.85 18.40
CA GLY A 75 9.10 0.70 19.76
C GLY A 75 10.26 0.48 20.72
N MET A 76 10.03 0.87 21.97
CA MET A 76 10.93 0.59 23.07
C MET A 76 10.22 -0.34 24.03
N GLY A 77 10.90 -1.41 24.43
CA GLY A 77 10.42 -2.27 25.49
C GLY A 77 10.36 -1.53 26.83
N GLY A 78 9.42 -1.91 27.68
CA GLY A 78 9.25 -1.33 29.01
C GLY A 78 8.19 -0.23 29.08
N PRO A 79 8.00 0.37 30.28
CA PRO A 79 6.97 1.39 30.48
C PRO A 79 7.30 2.67 29.71
N GLU A 80 6.27 3.26 29.12
CA GLU A 80 6.38 4.58 28.50
C GLU A 80 6.46 5.65 29.60
N ARG A 81 7.43 6.56 29.48
CA ARG A 81 7.54 7.72 30.34
C ARG A 81 6.88 8.92 29.69
N GLU A 82 6.14 9.71 30.47
CA GLU A 82 5.61 10.98 29.98
C GLU A 82 6.73 11.92 29.53
N GLY A 83 6.54 12.54 28.34
CA GLY A 83 7.51 13.46 27.76
C GLY A 83 8.68 12.80 27.03
N GLU A 84 8.70 11.48 26.91
CA GLU A 84 9.71 10.78 26.16
C GLU A 84 9.48 10.93 24.66
N VAL A 85 10.42 11.56 23.96
CA VAL A 85 10.39 11.69 22.51
C VAL A 85 11.05 10.47 21.90
N ARG A 86 10.27 9.68 21.14
CA ARG A 86 10.82 8.54 20.39
C ARG A 86 11.43 9.01 19.08
N PRO A 87 12.63 8.55 18.73
CA PRO A 87 13.21 8.89 17.44
C PRO A 87 12.40 8.27 16.30
N SER A 88 12.17 9.05 15.26
CA SER A 88 11.59 8.60 14.02
C SER A 88 12.59 8.71 12.89
N TYR A 89 12.54 7.78 11.96
CA TYR A 89 13.45 7.70 10.83
C TYR A 89 12.69 7.80 9.54
N PRO A 90 13.24 8.44 8.49
CA PRO A 90 12.63 8.39 7.16
C PRO A 90 12.46 6.95 6.70
N ALA A 91 11.31 6.68 6.09
CA ALA A 91 10.98 5.37 5.56
C ALA A 91 10.39 5.48 4.16
N HIS A 92 10.68 4.49 3.33
CA HIS A 92 10.10 4.34 2.01
C HIS A 92 9.15 3.15 2.01
N TYR A 93 7.91 3.43 1.65
CA TYR A 93 6.85 2.44 1.57
C TYR A 93 6.60 2.09 0.11
N SER A 94 6.60 0.81 -0.20
CA SER A 94 6.36 0.35 -1.56
C SER A 94 5.60 -0.97 -1.56
N GLY A 95 4.94 -1.25 -2.65
CA GLY A 95 4.22 -2.50 -2.78
C GLY A 95 3.26 -2.52 -3.95
N SER A 96 2.28 -3.41 -3.84
CA SER A 96 1.26 -3.60 -4.85
C SER A 96 -0.09 -3.90 -4.22
N VAL A 97 -1.15 -3.51 -4.91
CA VAL A 97 -2.53 -3.80 -4.54
C VAL A 97 -3.21 -4.52 -5.69
N ARG A 98 -3.84 -5.65 -5.37
CA ARG A 98 -4.70 -6.40 -6.29
C ARG A 98 -5.97 -6.80 -5.55
N GLY A 99 -7.08 -6.14 -5.86
CA GLY A 99 -8.33 -6.37 -5.16
C GLY A 99 -8.18 -6.14 -3.67
N ASP A 100 -8.45 -7.15 -2.86
CA ASP A 100 -8.37 -7.10 -1.40
C ASP A 100 -7.00 -7.53 -0.83
N ARG A 101 -6.01 -7.72 -1.69
CA ARG A 101 -4.65 -8.09 -1.31
C ARG A 101 -3.70 -6.93 -1.51
N MET A 102 -2.82 -6.77 -0.55
CA MET A 102 -1.70 -5.82 -0.62
C MET A 102 -0.42 -6.52 -0.23
N ILE A 103 0.64 -6.29 -0.99
CA ILE A 103 2.00 -6.61 -0.59
C ILE A 103 2.67 -5.29 -0.20
N LEU A 104 3.24 -5.24 0.99
CA LEU A 104 3.87 -4.03 1.53
C LEU A 104 5.29 -4.30 1.97
N ARG A 105 6.18 -3.44 1.55
CA ARG A 105 7.58 -3.38 1.96
C ARG A 105 7.91 -2.01 2.50
N VAL A 106 8.68 -1.97 3.57
CA VAL A 106 9.16 -0.74 4.19
C VAL A 106 10.68 -0.76 4.26
N ASP A 107 11.31 0.22 3.64
CA ASP A 107 12.76 0.42 3.71
C ASP A 107 13.06 1.56 4.70
N VAL A 108 13.98 1.32 5.62
CA VAL A 108 14.44 2.32 6.59
C VAL A 108 15.95 2.50 6.41
N PRO A 109 16.38 3.37 5.44
CA PRO A 109 17.78 3.46 5.04
C PRO A 109 18.72 3.88 6.17
N ALA A 110 18.28 4.80 7.03
CA ALA A 110 19.08 5.28 8.15
C ALA A 110 19.40 4.18 9.18
N ARG A 111 18.62 3.11 9.19
CA ARG A 111 18.80 1.97 10.08
C ARG A 111 19.32 0.73 9.35
N GLY A 112 19.45 0.79 8.03
CA GLY A 112 19.99 -0.27 7.20
C GLY A 112 19.16 -1.55 7.16
N PHE A 113 17.83 -1.48 7.35
CA PHE A 113 16.98 -2.66 7.29
C PHE A 113 15.71 -2.46 6.47
N VAL A 114 15.11 -3.57 6.14
CA VAL A 114 13.85 -3.68 5.41
C VAL A 114 12.85 -4.46 6.25
N ILE A 115 11.63 -3.96 6.31
CA ILE A 115 10.49 -4.65 6.93
C ILE A 115 9.64 -5.24 5.82
N GLY A 116 9.36 -6.53 5.91
CA GLY A 116 8.61 -7.25 4.89
C GLY A 116 9.47 -7.78 3.76
N PRO A 117 8.85 -8.05 2.60
CA PRO A 117 7.45 -7.76 2.26
C PRO A 117 6.45 -8.61 3.06
N TYR A 118 5.32 -8.00 3.39
CA TYR A 118 4.20 -8.67 4.07
C TYR A 118 2.94 -8.63 3.21
N GLU A 119 2.17 -9.69 3.27
CA GLU A 119 0.85 -9.75 2.66
C GLU A 119 -0.20 -9.23 3.65
N LEU A 120 -1.01 -8.28 3.20
CA LEU A 120 -2.13 -7.73 3.94
C LEU A 120 -3.43 -7.98 3.20
N ARG A 121 -4.52 -8.10 3.96
CA ARG A 121 -5.86 -8.22 3.41
C ARG A 121 -6.73 -7.07 3.88
N ARG A 122 -7.55 -6.56 2.97
CA ARG A 122 -8.51 -5.50 3.28
C ARG A 122 -9.50 -5.97 4.34
N GLY A 123 -9.65 -5.18 5.38
CA GLY A 123 -10.60 -5.44 6.46
C GLY A 123 -10.19 -6.52 7.45
N ALA A 124 -9.03 -7.16 7.26
CA ALA A 124 -8.52 -8.14 8.22
C ALA A 124 -7.91 -7.45 9.44
N ASP A 125 -8.11 -8.06 10.61
CA ASP A 125 -7.46 -7.61 11.83
C ASP A 125 -5.97 -8.01 11.82
N PRO A 126 -5.07 -7.10 12.20
CA PRO A 126 -3.66 -7.42 12.28
C PRO A 126 -3.35 -8.33 13.46
N ILE A 127 -2.39 -9.24 13.26
CA ILE A 127 -1.84 -10.08 14.33
C ILE A 127 -0.46 -9.54 14.67
N LEU A 128 -0.39 -8.80 15.78
CA LEU A 128 0.83 -8.13 16.21
C LEU A 128 1.39 -8.78 17.47
N MET A 129 2.71 -8.78 17.54
CA MET A 129 3.45 -9.13 18.76
C MET A 129 3.76 -7.87 19.55
N ARG A 130 3.57 -7.94 20.85
CA ARG A 130 3.88 -6.81 21.75
C ARG A 130 5.37 -6.75 22.06
N CYS A 131 5.86 -5.53 22.27
CA CYS A 131 7.17 -5.33 22.89
C CYS A 131 7.14 -5.83 24.34
N LEU A 132 8.13 -6.59 24.67
CA LEU A 132 8.41 -6.99 26.07
C LEU A 132 9.42 -6.05 26.71
#